data_3d876c1d7b3037ee84a1e4a93a0dca35
#
_entry.id   3d876c1d7b3037ee84a1e4a93a0dca35
#
_cell.length_a   1.000
_cell.length_b   1.000
_cell.length_c   1.000
_cell.angle_alpha   90.00
_cell.angle_beta   90.00
_cell.angle_gamma   90.00
#
_symmetry.space_group_name_H-M   'P 1'
#
loop_
_entity.id
_entity.type
_entity.pdbx_description
1 polymer ?
#
loop_
_entity_poly.entity_id
_entity_poly.type
_entity_poly.pdbx_seq_one_letter_code
_entity_poly.pdbx_strand_id
1 'polypeptide(L)'
;MEELNGPIAEWLSGIGWSKANIDWTTKIIILAGIVILSWGAAKLFRGVVVPALQRLSRSTKATWDDYLFSDRVMRAAARLIPPLIWYMLLAAAFYDMPQLLDLLRKVCLIYLIVAVLLLVNAFLDTLHDISAQHETLRNRPLKGIYQMVKLLAFCVGAILIVSILIGRDATAILAGLGASAAIVMLIFRDSILGLVAGVQLSANDMLRPGDWITME
;
A
#
# COMPACT_ATOMS: atom_id res chain seq x y z
N MET A 1 -5.76 -13.29 28.77
CA MET A 1 -6.77 -12.65 27.93
C MET A 1 -8.20 -12.97 28.37
N GLU A 2 -8.41 -14.02 29.15
CA GLU A 2 -9.63 -14.25 29.92
C GLU A 2 -9.89 -13.15 30.96
N GLU A 3 -8.85 -12.49 31.46
CA GLU A 3 -8.95 -11.45 32.49
C GLU A 3 -9.67 -10.15 32.04
N LEU A 4 -9.73 -9.84 30.75
CA LEU A 4 -10.45 -8.65 30.25
C LEU A 4 -11.96 -8.87 30.05
N ASN A 5 -12.36 -10.13 29.79
CA ASN A 5 -13.77 -10.48 29.65
C ASN A 5 -14.48 -10.69 30.99
N GLY A 6 -13.75 -11.09 32.05
CA GLY A 6 -14.30 -11.39 33.37
C GLY A 6 -15.05 -10.20 34.02
N PRO A 7 -14.42 -9.03 34.20
CA PRO A 7 -15.03 -7.92 34.94
C PRO A 7 -16.28 -7.34 34.25
N ILE A 8 -16.29 -7.30 32.91
CA ILE A 8 -17.43 -6.77 32.13
C ILE A 8 -18.58 -7.78 32.14
N ALA A 9 -18.27 -9.07 32.01
CA ALA A 9 -19.26 -10.13 32.04
C ALA A 9 -19.88 -10.30 33.43
N GLU A 10 -19.12 -10.15 34.54
CA GLU A 10 -19.62 -10.17 35.91
C GLU A 10 -20.54 -8.99 36.19
N TRP A 11 -20.19 -7.78 35.76
CA TRP A 11 -21.03 -6.61 35.90
C TRP A 11 -22.37 -6.72 35.17
N LEU A 12 -22.34 -7.25 33.92
CA LEU A 12 -23.52 -7.47 33.07
C LEU A 12 -24.40 -8.63 33.61
N SER A 13 -23.81 -9.68 34.19
CA SER A 13 -24.57 -10.77 34.82
C SER A 13 -25.36 -10.33 36.03
N GLY A 14 -24.86 -9.33 36.77
CA GLY A 14 -25.56 -8.69 37.88
C GLY A 14 -26.85 -7.95 37.47
N ILE A 15 -27.03 -7.62 36.20
CA ILE A 15 -28.21 -6.91 35.66
C ILE A 15 -29.29 -7.89 35.13
N GLY A 16 -29.06 -9.21 35.21
CA GLY A 16 -30.05 -10.24 34.82
C GLY A 16 -30.14 -10.55 33.31
N TRP A 17 -29.09 -10.28 32.57
CA TRP A 17 -29.03 -10.53 31.12
C TRP A 17 -28.71 -12.02 30.80
N SER A 18 -29.27 -12.54 29.70
CA SER A 18 -28.94 -13.88 29.21
C SER A 18 -27.48 -13.99 28.78
N LYS A 19 -26.82 -15.13 29.04
CA LYS A 19 -25.41 -15.37 28.67
C LYS A 19 -25.11 -15.01 27.21
N ALA A 20 -26.00 -15.36 26.26
CA ALA A 20 -25.82 -15.04 24.86
C ALA A 20 -25.81 -13.51 24.58
N ASN A 21 -26.63 -12.74 25.30
CA ASN A 21 -26.68 -11.29 25.18
C ASN A 21 -25.44 -10.65 25.81
N ILE A 22 -24.91 -11.23 26.89
CA ILE A 22 -23.68 -10.77 27.55
C ILE A 22 -22.47 -10.91 26.59
N ASP A 23 -22.34 -12.07 25.91
CA ASP A 23 -21.25 -12.31 24.99
C ASP A 23 -21.23 -11.30 23.81
N TRP A 24 -22.39 -11.07 23.20
CA TRP A 24 -22.51 -10.07 22.12
C TRP A 24 -22.27 -8.63 22.60
N THR A 25 -22.79 -8.29 23.78
CA THR A 25 -22.60 -6.95 24.35
C THR A 25 -21.13 -6.69 24.68
N THR A 26 -20.43 -7.68 25.24
CA THR A 26 -19.00 -7.60 25.52
C THR A 26 -18.20 -7.38 24.24
N LYS A 27 -18.50 -8.12 23.17
CA LYS A 27 -17.85 -7.96 21.86
C LYS A 27 -18.07 -6.56 21.27
N ILE A 28 -19.29 -6.03 21.39
CA ILE A 28 -19.63 -4.68 20.92
C ILE A 28 -18.86 -3.62 21.73
N ILE A 29 -18.76 -3.78 23.05
CA ILE A 29 -18.00 -2.85 23.91
C ILE A 29 -16.50 -2.87 23.54
N ILE A 30 -15.92 -4.05 23.37
CA ILE A 30 -14.51 -4.19 22.96
C ILE A 30 -14.30 -3.56 21.58
N LEU A 31 -15.20 -3.82 20.62
CA LEU A 31 -15.13 -3.23 19.29
C LEU A 31 -15.24 -1.70 19.32
N ALA A 32 -16.16 -1.16 20.13
CA ALA A 32 -16.27 0.28 20.35
C ALA A 32 -14.98 0.85 20.96
N GLY A 33 -14.39 0.16 21.93
CA GLY A 33 -13.10 0.52 22.51
C GLY A 33 -11.97 0.56 21.47
N ILE A 34 -11.89 -0.45 20.58
CA ILE A 34 -10.92 -0.51 19.47
C ILE A 34 -11.12 0.68 18.52
N VAL A 35 -12.37 1.02 18.18
CA VAL A 35 -12.70 2.17 17.32
C VAL A 35 -12.24 3.48 17.95
N ILE A 36 -12.58 3.69 19.24
CA ILE A 36 -12.20 4.90 19.97
C ILE A 36 -10.67 4.98 20.09
N LEU A 37 -10.00 3.88 20.42
CA LEU A 37 -8.55 3.82 20.54
C LEU A 37 -7.87 4.13 19.19
N SER A 38 -8.35 3.55 18.10
CA SER A 38 -7.80 3.77 16.76
C SER A 38 -8.00 5.21 16.29
N TRP A 39 -9.18 5.80 16.57
CA TRP A 39 -9.46 7.19 16.27
C TRP A 39 -8.60 8.13 17.10
N GLY A 40 -8.47 7.86 18.42
CA GLY A 40 -7.61 8.61 19.34
C GLY A 40 -6.14 8.55 18.92
N ALA A 41 -5.63 7.35 18.58
CA ALA A 41 -4.27 7.16 18.11
C ALA A 41 -4.01 7.90 16.78
N ALA A 42 -4.94 7.84 15.82
CA ALA A 42 -4.83 8.58 14.56
C ALA A 42 -4.87 10.10 14.78
N LYS A 43 -5.70 10.59 15.72
CA LYS A 43 -5.76 12.00 16.09
C LYS A 43 -4.49 12.46 16.81
N LEU A 44 -3.97 11.64 17.72
CA LEU A 44 -2.71 11.90 18.43
C LEU A 44 -1.54 11.95 17.44
N PHE A 45 -1.47 11.01 16.51
CA PHE A 45 -0.45 11.00 15.46
C PHE A 45 -0.48 12.30 14.65
N ARG A 46 -1.65 12.70 14.17
CA ARG A 46 -1.80 13.94 13.38
C ARG A 46 -1.55 15.21 14.20
N GLY A 47 -1.94 15.22 15.47
CA GLY A 47 -1.84 16.41 16.32
C GLY A 47 -0.51 16.60 17.03
N VAL A 48 0.23 15.51 17.30
CA VAL A 48 1.48 15.55 18.05
C VAL A 48 2.66 15.06 17.22
N VAL A 49 2.56 13.88 16.64
CA VAL A 49 3.70 13.25 15.94
C VAL A 49 4.04 14.01 14.65
N VAL A 50 3.03 14.33 13.86
CA VAL A 50 3.24 15.06 12.59
C VAL A 50 3.88 16.43 12.81
N PRO A 51 3.36 17.31 13.70
CA PRO A 51 4.00 18.60 13.96
C PRO A 51 5.40 18.45 14.59
N ALA A 52 5.61 17.42 15.43
CA ALA A 52 6.92 17.16 16.02
C ALA A 52 7.95 16.79 14.95
N LEU A 53 7.60 15.88 14.03
CA LEU A 53 8.44 15.49 12.91
C LEU A 53 8.73 16.66 11.97
N GLN A 54 7.72 17.48 11.67
CA GLN A 54 7.88 18.67 10.84
C GLN A 54 8.77 19.74 11.47
N ARG A 55 8.70 19.89 12.82
CA ARG A 55 9.63 20.80 13.54
C ARG A 55 11.06 20.28 13.50
N LEU A 56 11.24 18.97 13.65
CA LEU A 56 12.55 18.33 13.59
C LEU A 56 13.16 18.48 12.20
N SER A 57 12.38 18.28 11.14
CA SER A 57 12.78 18.49 9.75
C SER A 57 13.25 19.90 9.50
N ARG A 58 12.49 20.91 9.90
CA ARG A 58 12.86 22.32 9.73
C ARG A 58 14.14 22.72 10.49
N SER A 59 14.57 21.95 11.48
CA SER A 59 15.83 22.13 12.21
C SER A 59 17.04 21.58 11.47
N THR A 60 16.84 20.73 10.48
CA THR A 60 17.90 20.08 9.70
C THR A 60 18.15 20.89 8.42
N LYS A 61 19.41 21.11 8.06
CA LYS A 61 19.81 21.85 6.83
C LYS A 61 19.56 21.05 5.54
N ALA A 62 19.03 19.83 5.64
CA ALA A 62 18.78 18.95 4.51
C ALA A 62 17.40 19.24 3.91
N THR A 63 17.36 19.60 2.63
CA THR A 63 16.12 19.86 1.90
C THR A 63 15.25 18.62 1.67
N TRP A 64 15.79 17.43 1.89
CA TRP A 64 15.09 16.15 1.71
C TRP A 64 14.03 15.87 2.78
N ASP A 65 14.27 16.35 4.00
CA ASP A 65 13.40 16.12 5.14
C ASP A 65 12.06 16.86 5.00
N ASP A 66 12.07 18.08 4.41
CA ASP A 66 10.86 18.88 4.21
C ASP A 66 9.83 18.19 3.30
N TYR A 67 10.30 17.33 2.41
CA TYR A 67 9.48 16.65 1.44
C TYR A 67 8.91 15.34 1.98
N LEU A 68 9.70 14.57 2.72
CA LEU A 68 9.27 13.36 3.42
C LEU A 68 8.17 13.68 4.45
N PHE A 69 8.29 14.82 5.12
CA PHE A 69 7.33 15.26 6.14
C PHE A 69 6.27 16.24 5.62
N SER A 70 6.04 16.25 4.30
CA SER A 70 4.97 17.06 3.72
C SER A 70 3.60 16.66 4.30
N ASP A 71 2.70 17.63 4.43
CA ASP A 71 1.34 17.38 4.96
C ASP A 71 0.58 16.29 4.19
N ARG A 72 0.83 16.15 2.90
CA ARG A 72 0.21 15.13 2.04
C ARG A 72 0.67 13.73 2.44
N VAL A 73 1.98 13.52 2.59
CA VAL A 73 2.57 12.25 2.99
C VAL A 73 2.18 11.90 4.44
N MET A 74 2.25 12.86 5.35
CA MET A 74 1.88 12.65 6.75
C MET A 74 0.41 12.30 6.95
N ARG A 75 -0.51 12.92 6.20
CA ARG A 75 -1.92 12.53 6.21
C ARG A 75 -2.14 11.12 5.66
N ALA A 76 -1.39 10.73 4.64
CA ALA A 76 -1.45 9.38 4.09
C ALA A 76 -0.88 8.36 5.09
N ALA A 77 0.25 8.65 5.75
CA ALA A 77 0.83 7.81 6.79
C ALA A 77 -0.11 7.61 7.99
N ALA A 78 -0.82 8.66 8.41
CA ALA A 78 -1.80 8.56 9.49
C ALA A 78 -2.95 7.58 9.19
N ARG A 79 -3.24 7.28 7.92
CA ARG A 79 -4.27 6.30 7.52
C ARG A 79 -3.83 4.84 7.78
N LEU A 80 -2.55 4.59 8.01
CA LEU A 80 -2.05 3.25 8.34
C LEU A 80 -2.35 2.85 9.79
N ILE A 81 -2.56 3.82 10.69
CA ILE A 81 -2.72 3.58 12.13
C ILE A 81 -3.98 2.79 12.45
N PRO A 82 -5.18 3.16 11.95
CA PRO A 82 -6.40 2.42 12.26
C PRO A 82 -6.34 0.94 11.90
N PRO A 83 -5.99 0.53 10.66
CA PRO A 83 -5.99 -0.89 10.30
C PRO A 83 -4.93 -1.70 11.06
N LEU A 84 -3.79 -1.09 11.43
CA LEU A 84 -2.77 -1.73 12.25
C LEU A 84 -3.30 -2.06 13.66
N ILE A 85 -3.96 -1.10 14.30
CA ILE A 85 -4.57 -1.28 15.62
C ILE A 85 -5.67 -2.33 15.55
N TRP A 86 -6.52 -2.26 14.52
CA TRP A 86 -7.58 -3.24 14.32
C TRP A 86 -7.03 -4.65 14.12
N TYR A 87 -6.04 -4.81 13.25
CA TYR A 87 -5.43 -6.11 12.99
C TYR A 87 -4.88 -6.77 14.25
N MET A 88 -4.27 -5.98 15.17
CA MET A 88 -3.74 -6.49 16.43
C MET A 88 -4.83 -6.80 17.46
N LEU A 89 -5.84 -5.94 17.58
CA LEU A 89 -6.81 -6.03 18.66
C LEU A 89 -8.06 -6.85 18.34
N LEU A 90 -8.37 -7.10 17.06
CA LEU A 90 -9.51 -7.93 16.65
C LEU A 90 -9.46 -9.35 17.24
N ALA A 91 -8.27 -9.89 17.43
CA ALA A 91 -8.11 -11.19 18.06
C ALA A 91 -8.63 -11.23 19.49
N ALA A 92 -8.59 -10.11 20.22
CA ALA A 92 -9.10 -10.03 21.59
C ALA A 92 -10.63 -10.03 21.65
N ALA A 93 -11.30 -9.50 20.60
CA ALA A 93 -12.75 -9.43 20.53
C ALA A 93 -13.41 -10.73 20.00
N PHE A 94 -12.73 -11.43 19.06
CA PHE A 94 -13.32 -12.51 18.27
C PHE A 94 -12.52 -13.82 18.33
N TYR A 95 -11.80 -14.08 19.46
CA TYR A 95 -11.00 -15.30 19.62
C TYR A 95 -11.83 -16.59 19.56
N ASP A 96 -13.10 -16.53 19.93
CA ASP A 96 -14.07 -17.62 19.96
C ASP A 96 -14.77 -17.86 18.60
N MET A 97 -14.58 -16.95 17.63
CA MET A 97 -15.18 -17.02 16.27
C MET A 97 -14.09 -16.98 15.19
N PRO A 98 -13.32 -18.06 14.97
CA PRO A 98 -12.15 -18.06 14.10
C PRO A 98 -12.46 -17.70 12.65
N GLN A 99 -13.64 -18.09 12.12
CA GLN A 99 -14.04 -17.76 10.76
C GLN A 99 -14.32 -16.26 10.57
N LEU A 100 -15.00 -15.64 11.54
CA LEU A 100 -15.27 -14.21 11.53
C LEU A 100 -13.99 -13.41 11.72
N LEU A 101 -13.12 -13.86 12.62
CA LEU A 101 -11.81 -13.23 12.85
C LEU A 101 -10.95 -13.26 11.59
N ASP A 102 -10.90 -14.38 10.87
CA ASP A 102 -10.15 -14.49 9.61
C ASP A 102 -10.68 -13.51 8.55
N LEU A 103 -12.01 -13.44 8.39
CA LEU A 103 -12.65 -12.50 7.49
C LEU A 103 -12.32 -11.04 7.83
N LEU A 104 -12.44 -10.66 9.10
CA LEU A 104 -12.14 -9.31 9.57
C LEU A 104 -10.65 -8.96 9.39
N ARG A 105 -9.75 -9.91 9.65
CA ARG A 105 -8.32 -9.74 9.39
C ARG A 105 -8.02 -9.52 7.91
N LYS A 106 -8.65 -10.27 7.02
CA LYS A 106 -8.52 -10.09 5.57
C LYS A 106 -8.97 -8.69 5.15
N VAL A 107 -10.09 -8.20 5.67
CA VAL A 107 -10.57 -6.83 5.41
C VAL A 107 -9.57 -5.79 5.91
N CYS A 108 -9.01 -5.96 7.12
CA CYS A 108 -7.98 -5.07 7.65
C CYS A 108 -6.71 -5.07 6.79
N LEU A 109 -6.27 -6.23 6.31
CA LEU A 109 -5.10 -6.34 5.42
C LEU A 109 -5.35 -5.66 4.08
N ILE A 110 -6.52 -5.84 3.49
CA ILE A 110 -6.89 -5.13 2.25
C ILE A 110 -6.89 -3.62 2.46
N TYR A 111 -7.49 -3.14 3.56
CA TYR A 111 -7.45 -1.73 3.91
C TYR A 111 -6.02 -1.21 4.11
N LEU A 112 -5.16 -2.01 4.75
CA LEU A 112 -3.75 -1.69 4.96
C LEU A 112 -3.01 -1.55 3.61
N ILE A 113 -3.22 -2.48 2.67
CA ILE A 113 -2.64 -2.41 1.33
C ILE A 113 -3.07 -1.12 0.61
N VAL A 114 -4.38 -0.81 0.64
CA VAL A 114 -4.90 0.43 0.04
C VAL A 114 -4.29 1.67 0.71
N ALA A 115 -4.15 1.68 2.03
CA ALA A 115 -3.53 2.79 2.75
C ALA A 115 -2.04 2.96 2.40
N VAL A 116 -1.30 1.85 2.21
CA VAL A 116 0.10 1.88 1.74
C VAL A 116 0.17 2.41 0.31
N LEU A 117 -0.72 1.98 -0.59
CA LEU A 117 -0.78 2.51 -1.96
C LEU A 117 -1.05 4.02 -1.99
N LEU A 118 -1.95 4.50 -1.13
CA LEU A 118 -2.23 5.93 -1.00
C LEU A 118 -1.02 6.70 -0.44
N LEU A 119 -0.24 6.09 0.46
CA LEU A 119 1.00 6.66 0.96
C LEU A 119 2.06 6.75 -0.14
N VAL A 120 2.27 5.66 -0.91
CA VAL A 120 3.18 5.64 -2.05
C VAL A 120 2.79 6.70 -3.09
N ASN A 121 1.50 6.79 -3.42
CA ASN A 121 1.01 7.83 -4.34
C ASN A 121 1.28 9.23 -3.82
N ALA A 122 0.97 9.51 -2.53
CA ALA A 122 1.22 10.81 -1.92
C ALA A 122 2.71 11.18 -1.93
N PHE A 123 3.58 10.20 -1.68
CA PHE A 123 5.02 10.37 -1.73
C PHE A 123 5.52 10.69 -3.15
N LEU A 124 5.08 9.91 -4.15
CA LEU A 124 5.44 10.14 -5.56
C LEU A 124 4.92 11.47 -6.09
N ASP A 125 3.73 11.90 -5.68
CA ASP A 125 3.19 13.22 -6.01
C ASP A 125 4.06 14.33 -5.44
N THR A 126 4.48 14.18 -4.19
CA THR A 126 5.38 15.16 -3.55
C THR A 126 6.73 15.23 -4.26
N LEU A 127 7.32 14.09 -4.62
CA LEU A 127 8.57 14.05 -5.41
C LEU A 127 8.40 14.70 -6.79
N HIS A 128 7.25 14.49 -7.44
CA HIS A 128 6.96 15.13 -8.71
C HIS A 128 6.87 16.67 -8.56
N ASP A 129 6.13 17.16 -7.55
CA ASP A 129 5.96 18.59 -7.30
C ASP A 129 7.31 19.28 -7.06
N ILE A 130 8.25 18.59 -6.39
CA ILE A 130 9.62 19.06 -6.16
C ILE A 130 10.44 19.12 -7.45
N SER A 131 10.41 18.02 -8.21
CA SER A 131 11.17 17.95 -9.46
C SER A 131 10.72 19.01 -10.46
N ALA A 132 9.44 19.42 -10.40
CA ALA A 132 8.90 20.49 -11.22
C ALA A 132 9.38 21.91 -10.81
N GLN A 133 9.79 22.07 -9.54
CA GLN A 133 10.30 23.36 -9.03
C GLN A 133 11.80 23.57 -9.31
N HIS A 134 12.58 22.50 -9.57
CA HIS A 134 14.00 22.60 -9.88
C HIS A 134 14.22 22.85 -11.37
N GLU A 135 14.84 23.95 -11.74
CA GLU A 135 15.09 24.36 -13.13
C GLU A 135 15.82 23.31 -13.98
N THR A 136 16.75 22.56 -13.37
CA THR A 136 17.52 21.50 -14.04
C THR A 136 16.69 20.25 -14.35
N LEU A 137 15.59 20.01 -13.60
CA LEU A 137 14.73 18.84 -13.73
C LEU A 137 13.42 19.15 -14.47
N ARG A 138 13.05 20.44 -14.52
CA ARG A 138 11.81 20.93 -15.15
C ARG A 138 11.71 20.56 -16.63
N ASN A 139 12.84 20.54 -17.34
CA ASN A 139 12.89 20.23 -18.79
C ASN A 139 12.97 18.73 -19.10
N ARG A 140 12.96 17.85 -18.06
CA ARG A 140 12.97 16.40 -18.28
C ARG A 140 11.57 15.83 -18.14
N PRO A 141 11.16 14.84 -18.97
CA PRO A 141 9.83 14.24 -18.92
C PRO A 141 9.69 13.27 -17.74
N LEU A 142 9.94 13.75 -16.50
CA LEU A 142 9.89 12.93 -15.28
C LEU A 142 8.47 12.48 -14.94
N LYS A 143 7.45 13.19 -15.43
CA LYS A 143 6.04 12.85 -15.21
C LYS A 143 5.71 11.42 -15.63
N GLY A 144 6.25 10.97 -16.79
CA GLY A 144 6.07 9.60 -17.27
C GLY A 144 6.66 8.56 -16.32
N ILE A 145 7.85 8.83 -15.75
CA ILE A 145 8.52 7.94 -14.82
C ILE A 145 7.68 7.78 -13.53
N TYR A 146 7.20 8.88 -12.95
CA TYR A 146 6.33 8.83 -11.76
C TYR A 146 5.03 8.07 -12.03
N GLN A 147 4.43 8.26 -13.22
CA GLN A 147 3.23 7.52 -13.62
C GLN A 147 3.50 6.01 -13.75
N MET A 148 4.65 5.61 -14.33
CA MET A 148 5.03 4.19 -14.43
C MET A 148 5.22 3.56 -13.05
N VAL A 149 5.91 4.25 -12.13
CA VAL A 149 6.10 3.75 -10.75
C VAL A 149 4.75 3.60 -10.03
N LYS A 150 3.83 4.57 -10.19
CA LYS A 150 2.47 4.47 -9.63
C LYS A 150 1.70 3.27 -10.19
N LEU A 151 1.79 3.06 -11.50
CA LEU A 151 1.13 1.92 -12.16
C LEU A 151 1.68 0.60 -11.63
N LEU A 152 3.01 0.47 -11.52
CA LEU A 152 3.64 -0.72 -10.95
C LEU A 152 3.22 -0.96 -9.49
N ALA A 153 3.23 0.08 -8.66
CA ALA A 153 2.77 -0.02 -7.28
C ALA A 153 1.30 -0.48 -7.20
N PHE A 154 0.45 0.07 -8.07
CA PHE A 154 -0.96 -0.34 -8.16
C PHE A 154 -1.11 -1.80 -8.59
N CYS A 155 -0.35 -2.25 -9.60
CA CYS A 155 -0.35 -3.66 -10.04
C CYS A 155 0.07 -4.60 -8.91
N VAL A 156 1.14 -4.28 -8.17
CA VAL A 156 1.58 -5.07 -7.02
C VAL A 156 0.50 -5.10 -5.93
N GLY A 157 -0.09 -3.95 -5.60
CA GLY A 157 -1.16 -3.89 -4.63
C GLY A 157 -2.40 -4.69 -5.04
N ALA A 158 -2.77 -4.67 -6.32
CA ALA A 158 -3.87 -5.48 -6.86
C ALA A 158 -3.58 -6.98 -6.70
N ILE A 159 -2.36 -7.43 -7.01
CA ILE A 159 -1.95 -8.83 -6.83
C ILE A 159 -2.03 -9.25 -5.37
N LEU A 160 -1.56 -8.40 -4.44
CA LEU A 160 -1.65 -8.67 -3.00
C LEU A 160 -3.10 -8.77 -2.52
N ILE A 161 -3.99 -7.90 -2.99
CA ILE A 161 -5.42 -7.96 -2.65
C ILE A 161 -6.05 -9.24 -3.19
N VAL A 162 -5.78 -9.61 -4.45
CA VAL A 162 -6.26 -10.84 -5.06
C VAL A 162 -5.75 -12.07 -4.30
N SER A 163 -4.48 -12.08 -3.89
CA SER A 163 -3.86 -13.11 -3.06
C SER A 163 -4.64 -13.33 -1.75
N ILE A 164 -4.98 -12.26 -1.04
CA ILE A 164 -5.76 -12.32 0.20
C ILE A 164 -7.18 -12.86 -0.05
N LEU A 165 -7.84 -12.42 -1.12
CA LEU A 165 -9.20 -12.83 -1.45
C LEU A 165 -9.28 -14.31 -1.82
N ILE A 166 -8.30 -14.81 -2.60
CA ILE A 166 -8.24 -16.21 -3.03
C ILE A 166 -7.69 -17.13 -1.92
N GLY A 167 -7.00 -16.57 -0.92
CA GLY A 167 -6.32 -17.31 0.14
C GLY A 167 -5.09 -18.08 -0.38
N ARG A 168 -4.42 -17.54 -1.41
CA ARG A 168 -3.19 -18.09 -1.97
C ARG A 168 -2.03 -17.15 -1.71
N ASP A 169 -0.83 -17.72 -1.64
CA ASP A 169 0.37 -16.93 -1.47
C ASP A 169 0.63 -16.02 -2.70
N ALA A 170 0.92 -14.75 -2.45
CA ALA A 170 1.23 -13.78 -3.49
C ALA A 170 2.45 -14.19 -4.34
N THR A 171 3.43 -14.87 -3.73
CA THR A 171 4.60 -15.39 -4.44
C THR A 171 4.23 -16.43 -5.49
N ALA A 172 3.26 -17.30 -5.21
CA ALA A 172 2.76 -18.30 -6.15
C ALA A 172 2.06 -17.62 -7.36
N ILE A 173 1.27 -16.57 -7.10
CA ILE A 173 0.61 -15.80 -8.17
C ILE A 173 1.65 -15.08 -9.03
N LEU A 174 2.63 -14.42 -8.41
CA LEU A 174 3.71 -13.73 -9.11
C LEU A 174 4.57 -14.70 -9.92
N ALA A 175 4.88 -15.89 -9.40
CA ALA A 175 5.61 -16.91 -10.10
C ALA A 175 4.86 -17.39 -11.37
N GLY A 176 3.55 -17.62 -11.26
CA GLY A 176 2.70 -17.99 -12.39
C GLY A 176 2.64 -16.89 -13.45
N LEU A 177 2.46 -15.63 -13.04
CA LEU A 177 2.49 -14.49 -13.96
C LEU A 177 3.86 -14.32 -14.63
N GLY A 178 4.96 -14.48 -13.86
CA GLY A 178 6.32 -14.41 -14.39
C GLY A 178 6.62 -15.51 -15.41
N ALA A 179 6.21 -16.74 -15.13
CA ALA A 179 6.34 -17.85 -16.09
C ALA A 179 5.56 -17.58 -17.39
N SER A 180 4.32 -17.09 -17.26
CA SER A 180 3.51 -16.71 -18.42
C SER A 180 4.14 -15.59 -19.23
N ALA A 181 4.67 -14.56 -18.55
CA ALA A 181 5.38 -13.45 -19.20
C ALA A 181 6.64 -13.92 -19.94
N ALA A 182 7.40 -14.87 -19.36
CA ALA A 182 8.58 -15.44 -19.99
C ALA A 182 8.23 -16.20 -21.28
N ILE A 183 7.13 -16.96 -21.28
CA ILE A 183 6.63 -17.67 -22.48
C ILE A 183 6.24 -16.65 -23.56
N VAL A 184 5.47 -15.61 -23.20
CA VAL A 184 5.08 -14.56 -24.12
C VAL A 184 6.31 -13.86 -24.70
N MET A 185 7.30 -13.52 -23.87
CA MET A 185 8.55 -12.90 -24.30
C MET A 185 9.32 -13.80 -25.27
N LEU A 186 9.34 -15.13 -25.03
CA LEU A 186 9.99 -16.09 -25.94
C LEU A 186 9.30 -16.13 -27.29
N ILE A 187 7.96 -16.11 -27.33
CA ILE A 187 7.19 -16.11 -28.59
C ILE A 187 7.45 -14.83 -29.41
N PHE A 188 7.53 -13.69 -28.75
CA PHE A 188 7.72 -12.40 -29.42
C PHE A 188 9.19 -11.97 -29.56
N ARG A 189 10.15 -12.81 -29.13
CA ARG A 189 11.58 -12.49 -29.12
C ARG A 189 12.07 -11.95 -30.47
N ASP A 190 11.80 -12.68 -31.55
CA ASP A 190 12.31 -12.34 -32.87
C ASP A 190 11.64 -11.07 -33.43
N SER A 191 10.36 -10.87 -33.13
CA SER A 191 9.64 -9.64 -33.48
C SER A 191 10.21 -8.42 -32.75
N ILE A 192 10.54 -8.56 -31.44
CA ILE A 192 11.16 -7.50 -30.65
C ILE A 192 12.57 -7.19 -31.17
N LEU A 193 13.37 -8.22 -31.46
CA LEU A 193 14.71 -8.03 -32.03
C LEU A 193 14.66 -7.35 -33.39
N GLY A 194 13.73 -7.73 -34.24
CA GLY A 194 13.52 -7.09 -35.56
C GLY A 194 13.11 -5.62 -35.44
N LEU A 195 12.20 -5.32 -34.49
CA LEU A 195 11.80 -3.93 -34.20
C LEU A 195 12.98 -3.09 -33.70
N VAL A 196 13.74 -3.62 -32.74
CA VAL A 196 14.91 -2.92 -32.17
C VAL A 196 15.98 -2.69 -33.24
N ALA A 197 16.28 -3.71 -34.08
CA ALA A 197 17.20 -3.57 -35.18
C ALA A 197 16.73 -2.51 -36.18
N GLY A 198 15.46 -2.52 -36.58
CA GLY A 198 14.87 -1.51 -37.47
C GLY A 198 14.97 -0.08 -36.92
N VAL A 199 14.68 0.10 -35.60
CA VAL A 199 14.83 1.40 -34.93
C VAL A 199 16.30 1.84 -34.89
N GLN A 200 17.24 0.93 -34.59
CA GLN A 200 18.68 1.24 -34.56
C GLN A 200 19.21 1.62 -35.97
N LEU A 201 18.84 0.88 -37.01
CA LEU A 201 19.22 1.17 -38.39
C LEU A 201 18.70 2.56 -38.82
N SER A 202 17.45 2.87 -38.48
CA SER A 202 16.84 4.17 -38.81
C SER A 202 17.42 5.32 -37.99
N ALA A 203 17.63 5.13 -36.68
CA ALA A 203 18.15 6.17 -35.80
C ALA A 203 19.62 6.54 -36.10
N ASN A 204 20.41 5.57 -36.54
CA ASN A 204 21.82 5.77 -36.87
C ASN A 204 22.05 6.04 -38.37
N ASP A 205 20.97 6.18 -39.16
CA ASP A 205 21.03 6.44 -40.61
C ASP A 205 21.94 5.44 -41.35
N MET A 206 21.90 4.16 -40.92
CA MET A 206 22.80 3.12 -41.42
C MET A 206 22.36 2.53 -42.78
N LEU A 207 21.07 2.67 -43.15
CA LEU A 207 20.49 2.16 -44.40
C LEU A 207 19.48 3.18 -44.95
N ARG A 208 19.62 3.52 -46.21
CA ARG A 208 18.71 4.40 -46.96
C ARG A 208 18.04 3.66 -48.10
N PRO A 209 16.84 4.05 -48.52
CA PRO A 209 16.23 3.53 -49.74
C PRO A 209 17.18 3.75 -50.95
N GLY A 210 17.60 2.63 -51.59
CA GLY A 210 18.54 2.64 -52.70
C GLY A 210 19.94 2.11 -52.39
N ASP A 211 20.26 1.83 -51.14
CA ASP A 211 21.53 1.23 -50.75
C ASP A 211 21.61 -0.24 -51.12
N TRP A 212 22.77 -0.65 -51.61
CA TRP A 212 23.05 -2.07 -51.89
C TRP A 212 23.40 -2.78 -50.58
N ILE A 213 22.69 -3.85 -50.28
CA ILE A 213 22.95 -4.72 -49.13
C ILE A 213 23.34 -6.11 -49.60
N THR A 214 24.41 -6.67 -49.00
CA THR A 214 24.82 -8.05 -49.22
C THR A 214 24.48 -8.86 -47.98
N MET A 215 23.77 -9.96 -48.15
CA MET A 215 23.53 -10.95 -47.10
C MET A 215 24.45 -12.14 -47.34
N GLU A 216 25.19 -12.57 -46.32
CA GLU A 216 25.93 -13.82 -46.26
C GLU A 216 25.06 -14.96 -45.75
#